data_cc8d42ea9f000b558e27068a5fd77162
#
_entry.id   cc8d42ea9f000b558e27068a5fd77162
#
_cell.length_a   1.000
_cell.length_b   1.000
_cell.length_c   1.000
_cell.angle_alpha   90.00
_cell.angle_beta   90.00
_cell.angle_gamma   90.00
#
_symmetry.space_group_name_H-M   'P 1'
#
loop_
_entity.id
_entity.type
_entity.pdbx_description
1 polymer ?
#
loop_
_entity_poly.entity_id
_entity_poly.type
_entity_poly.pdbx_seq_one_letter_code
_entity_poly.pdbx_strand_id
1 'polypeptide(L)'
;MGLFGMMAISTSALSAERERAEVTSANLANAETTHTQNGGPYVRKEVVFSAANASPFQTVFNGMGSDDEPAGSVSISQVVNDTTPPVMRYEPGNPDADAKGYVAYPAINPVSEMVDLMDATRAYQLNASAISAAKQMVQESLDILKTT
;
A
#
# COMPACT_ATOMS: atom_id res chain seq x y z
N MET A 1 2.74 7.34 -24.32
CA MET A 1 2.71 6.11 -23.49
C MET A 1 2.16 4.98 -24.35
N GLY A 2 2.87 3.87 -24.45
CA GLY A 2 2.37 2.67 -25.14
C GLY A 2 1.51 1.82 -24.20
N LEU A 3 0.73 0.89 -24.75
CA LEU A 3 -0.13 -0.03 -24.00
C LEU A 3 0.66 -0.82 -22.92
N PHE A 4 1.88 -1.22 -23.23
CA PHE A 4 2.78 -1.89 -22.27
C PHE A 4 3.18 -0.99 -21.10
N GLY A 5 3.37 0.31 -21.34
CA GLY A 5 3.63 1.27 -20.25
C GLY A 5 2.44 1.41 -19.29
N MET A 6 1.21 1.43 -19.80
CA MET A 6 0.00 1.44 -18.94
C MET A 6 -0.12 0.15 -18.13
N MET A 7 0.18 -1.01 -18.73
CA MET A 7 0.18 -2.29 -18.01
C MET A 7 1.24 -2.31 -16.90
N ALA A 8 2.44 -1.80 -17.15
CA ALA A 8 3.50 -1.75 -16.16
C ALA A 8 3.14 -0.80 -14.98
N ILE A 9 2.56 0.38 -15.27
CA ILE A 9 2.06 1.29 -14.24
C ILE A 9 0.96 0.63 -13.41
N SER A 10 -0.02 -0.02 -14.04
CA SER A 10 -1.08 -0.72 -13.32
C SER A 10 -0.55 -1.89 -12.48
N THR A 11 0.48 -2.59 -12.95
CA THR A 11 1.12 -3.68 -12.20
C THR A 11 1.86 -3.15 -10.97
N SER A 12 2.59 -2.03 -11.10
CA SER A 12 3.25 -1.39 -9.97
C SER A 12 2.24 -0.90 -8.92
N ALA A 13 1.12 -0.31 -9.38
CA ALA A 13 0.03 0.11 -8.51
C ALA A 13 -0.63 -1.08 -7.78
N LEU A 14 -0.83 -2.23 -8.45
CA LEU A 14 -1.33 -3.45 -7.80
C LEU A 14 -0.41 -3.91 -6.65
N SER A 15 0.90 -3.90 -6.88
CA SER A 15 1.87 -4.28 -5.85
C SER A 15 1.81 -3.34 -4.65
N ALA A 16 1.76 -2.04 -4.92
CA ALA A 16 1.72 -1.00 -3.89
C ALA A 16 0.42 -1.03 -3.06
N GLU A 17 -0.75 -1.21 -3.72
CA GLU A 17 -2.03 -1.31 -3.00
C GLU A 17 -2.17 -2.62 -2.22
N ARG A 18 -1.57 -3.70 -2.68
CA ARG A 18 -1.51 -4.94 -1.92
C ARG A 18 -0.72 -4.75 -0.63
N GLU A 19 0.46 -4.13 -0.69
CA GLU A 19 1.28 -3.89 0.50
C GLU A 19 0.58 -2.91 1.46
N ARG A 20 -0.12 -1.88 0.93
CA ARG A 20 -0.97 -1.01 1.74
C ARG A 20 -2.06 -1.81 2.46
N ALA A 21 -2.76 -2.71 1.78
CA ALA A 21 -3.76 -3.56 2.40
C ALA A 21 -3.18 -4.48 3.49
N GLU A 22 -1.98 -5.02 3.28
CA GLU A 22 -1.26 -5.85 4.27
C GLU A 22 -0.93 -5.03 5.53
N VAL A 23 -0.42 -3.80 5.39
CA VAL A 23 -0.09 -2.91 6.52
C VAL A 23 -1.36 -2.50 7.28
N THR A 24 -2.42 -2.08 6.56
CA THR A 24 -3.70 -1.71 7.17
C THR A 24 -4.36 -2.89 7.89
N SER A 25 -4.30 -4.09 7.32
CA SER A 25 -4.78 -5.31 7.97
C SER A 25 -3.98 -5.63 9.24
N ALA A 26 -2.66 -5.43 9.22
CA ALA A 26 -1.83 -5.59 10.42
C ALA A 26 -2.16 -4.56 11.50
N ASN A 27 -2.41 -3.30 11.14
CA ASN A 27 -2.87 -2.28 12.08
C ASN A 27 -4.21 -2.66 12.72
N LEU A 28 -5.17 -3.11 11.91
CA LEU A 28 -6.48 -3.54 12.38
C LEU A 28 -6.38 -4.73 13.33
N ALA A 29 -5.60 -5.74 12.98
CA ALA A 29 -5.39 -6.93 13.79
C ALA A 29 -4.73 -6.62 15.15
N ASN A 30 -3.91 -5.55 15.21
CA ASN A 30 -3.18 -5.14 16.40
C ASN A 30 -3.79 -3.90 17.09
N ALA A 31 -5.01 -3.49 16.73
CA ALA A 31 -5.63 -2.29 17.29
C ALA A 31 -5.83 -2.33 18.81
N GLU A 32 -5.87 -3.53 19.40
CA GLU A 32 -6.01 -3.74 20.85
C GLU A 32 -4.78 -4.40 21.49
N THR A 33 -3.66 -4.51 20.77
CA THR A 33 -2.43 -5.15 21.27
C THR A 33 -1.67 -4.21 22.19
N THR A 34 -1.77 -4.43 23.50
CA THR A 34 -1.17 -3.64 24.57
C THR A 34 0.29 -3.97 24.83
N HIS A 35 0.72 -5.20 24.47
CA HIS A 35 2.09 -5.66 24.71
C HIS A 35 2.67 -6.33 23.47
N THR A 36 3.83 -5.85 23.03
CA THR A 36 4.60 -6.42 21.90
C THR A 36 5.93 -6.99 22.38
N GLN A 37 6.61 -7.77 21.54
CA GLN A 37 7.95 -8.32 21.85
C GLN A 37 8.99 -7.25 22.20
N ASN A 38 8.83 -6.03 21.65
CA ASN A 38 9.71 -4.90 21.90
C ASN A 38 9.33 -4.11 23.18
N GLY A 39 8.28 -4.54 23.90
CA GLY A 39 7.67 -3.84 25.02
C GLY A 39 6.71 -2.74 24.57
N GLY A 40 5.66 -2.51 25.39
CA GLY A 40 4.64 -1.50 25.12
C GLY A 40 3.63 -1.88 24.01
N PRO A 41 2.67 -0.98 23.72
CA PRO A 41 1.61 -1.23 22.77
C PRO A 41 2.13 -1.30 21.32
N TYR A 42 1.32 -1.87 20.44
CA TYR A 42 1.59 -1.81 19.01
C TYR A 42 1.57 -0.36 18.51
N VAL A 43 2.47 -0.04 17.59
CA VAL A 43 2.53 1.28 16.96
C VAL A 43 1.97 1.17 15.55
N ARG A 44 0.99 2.04 15.22
CA ARG A 44 0.37 2.13 13.90
C ARG A 44 1.43 2.35 12.83
N LYS A 45 1.31 1.66 11.71
CA LYS A 45 2.21 1.81 10.56
C LYS A 45 1.48 2.50 9.42
N GLU A 46 2.20 3.35 8.70
CA GLU A 46 1.71 4.03 7.52
C GLU A 46 2.62 3.77 6.32
N VAL A 47 2.01 3.66 5.16
CA VAL A 47 2.72 3.42 3.90
C VAL A 47 2.92 4.75 3.17
N VAL A 48 4.16 5.03 2.79
CA VAL A 48 4.52 6.21 1.99
C VAL A 48 4.72 5.79 0.55
N PHE A 49 3.85 6.26 -0.33
CA PHE A 49 3.96 6.04 -1.76
C PHE A 49 4.98 7.00 -2.38
N SER A 50 5.71 6.52 -3.36
CA SER A 50 6.51 7.34 -4.25
C SER A 50 6.18 7.03 -5.70
N ALA A 51 6.17 8.05 -6.54
CA ALA A 51 6.06 7.90 -7.98
C ALA A 51 7.45 7.93 -8.60
N ALA A 52 7.74 7.03 -9.51
CA ALA A 52 8.95 7.10 -10.32
C ALA A 52 8.86 8.34 -11.22
N ASN A 53 9.56 9.40 -10.84
CA ASN A 53 9.70 10.60 -11.63
C ASN A 53 10.77 10.37 -12.69
N ALA A 54 10.36 10.15 -13.94
CA ALA A 54 11.28 10.33 -15.03
C ALA A 54 11.65 11.82 -15.10
N SER A 55 12.83 12.20 -14.64
CA SER A 55 13.34 13.52 -14.96
C SER A 55 13.48 13.63 -16.48
N PRO A 56 13.11 14.78 -17.12
CA PRO A 56 13.20 14.94 -18.57
C PRO A 56 14.61 14.65 -19.12
N PHE A 57 15.63 14.80 -18.30
CA PHE A 57 17.02 14.51 -18.65
C PHE A 57 17.32 12.99 -18.60
N GLN A 58 16.75 12.28 -17.67
CA GLN A 58 16.97 10.84 -17.47
C GLN A 58 16.31 10.03 -18.59
N THR A 59 15.15 10.46 -19.11
CA THR A 59 14.51 9.83 -20.28
C THR A 59 15.32 9.96 -21.57
N VAL A 60 16.08 11.05 -21.73
CA VAL A 60 16.96 11.25 -22.90
C VAL A 60 18.27 10.46 -22.74
N PHE A 61 18.80 10.34 -21.54
CA PHE A 61 20.06 9.66 -21.25
C PHE A 61 19.89 8.13 -21.17
N ASN A 62 18.78 7.64 -20.63
CA ASN A 62 18.46 6.21 -20.52
C ASN A 62 17.86 5.60 -21.79
N GLY A 63 17.61 6.40 -22.84
CA GLY A 63 17.22 5.90 -24.16
C GLY A 63 18.25 4.96 -24.82
N MET A 64 19.34 4.63 -24.12
CA MET A 64 20.41 3.72 -24.54
C MET A 64 20.57 2.49 -23.63
N GLY A 65 19.51 1.99 -23.03
CA GLY A 65 19.49 0.61 -22.51
C GLY A 65 19.60 0.43 -21.00
N SER A 66 18.67 0.92 -20.26
CA SER A 66 18.41 0.44 -18.89
C SER A 66 16.95 0.04 -18.73
N ASP A 67 16.74 -1.10 -18.05
CA ASP A 67 15.42 -1.61 -17.62
C ASP A 67 14.81 -0.69 -16.55
N ASP A 68 14.66 0.60 -16.88
CA ASP A 68 14.08 1.58 -15.95
C ASP A 68 12.57 1.44 -15.90
N GLU A 69 12.03 1.46 -14.71
CA GLU A 69 10.60 1.48 -14.47
C GLU A 69 9.94 2.61 -15.28
N PRO A 70 8.81 2.34 -15.94
CA PRO A 70 8.17 3.33 -16.79
C PRO A 70 7.76 4.55 -15.94
N ALA A 71 8.01 5.74 -16.48
CA ALA A 71 7.62 7.00 -15.86
C ALA A 71 6.16 6.98 -15.43
N GLY A 72 5.90 7.25 -14.15
CA GLY A 72 4.57 7.17 -13.54
C GLY A 72 4.27 5.86 -12.84
N SER A 73 5.23 4.91 -12.74
CA SER A 73 5.09 3.75 -11.86
C SER A 73 5.04 4.20 -10.38
N VAL A 74 4.28 3.48 -9.58
CA VAL A 74 4.10 3.74 -8.15
C VAL A 74 4.83 2.66 -7.37
N SER A 75 5.62 3.06 -6.38
CA SER A 75 6.27 2.15 -5.45
C SER A 75 6.10 2.64 -4.01
N ILE A 76 6.25 1.74 -3.07
CA ILE A 76 6.31 2.11 -1.66
C ILE A 76 7.76 2.47 -1.34
N SER A 77 7.98 3.71 -0.93
CA SER A 77 9.30 4.20 -0.54
C SER A 77 9.69 3.71 0.84
N GLN A 78 8.75 3.68 1.76
CA GLN A 78 8.94 3.20 3.13
C GLN A 78 7.63 2.95 3.85
N VAL A 79 7.69 2.13 4.89
CA VAL A 79 6.66 1.99 5.90
C VAL A 79 7.15 2.69 7.17
N VAL A 80 6.43 3.71 7.62
CA VAL A 80 6.79 4.51 8.79
C VAL A 80 5.88 4.19 9.96
N ASN A 81 6.42 4.34 11.17
CA ASN A 81 5.60 4.26 12.38
C ASN A 81 4.94 5.61 12.64
N ASP A 82 3.65 5.58 12.98
CA ASP A 82 2.93 6.76 13.44
C ASP A 82 3.54 7.26 14.76
N THR A 83 3.67 8.57 14.90
CA THR A 83 4.21 9.22 16.10
C THR A 83 3.13 9.58 17.12
N THR A 84 1.87 9.25 16.85
CA THR A 84 0.74 9.52 17.74
C THR A 84 0.91 8.77 19.06
N PRO A 85 0.81 9.45 20.21
CA PRO A 85 0.96 8.81 21.50
C PRO A 85 -0.13 7.77 21.75
N PRO A 86 0.16 6.68 22.48
CA PRO A 86 -0.83 5.65 22.83
C PRO A 86 -1.98 6.22 23.68
N VAL A 87 -3.14 5.61 23.53
CA VAL A 87 -4.35 5.97 24.29
C VAL A 87 -4.33 5.24 25.63
N MET A 88 -4.36 6.01 26.72
CA MET A 88 -4.38 5.46 28.08
C MET A 88 -5.82 5.15 28.51
N ARG A 89 -6.08 3.90 28.92
CA ARG A 89 -7.37 3.46 29.49
C ARG A 89 -7.18 2.99 30.92
N TYR A 90 -8.12 3.35 31.79
CA TYR A 90 -8.08 2.93 33.20
C TYR A 90 -8.68 1.53 33.36
N GLU A 91 -7.82 0.54 33.54
CA GLU A 91 -8.17 -0.88 33.66
C GLU A 91 -7.30 -1.56 34.73
N PRO A 92 -7.57 -1.32 36.04
CA PRO A 92 -6.68 -1.79 37.11
C PRO A 92 -6.64 -3.32 37.30
N GLY A 93 -7.54 -4.06 36.63
CA GLY A 93 -7.53 -5.53 36.62
C GLY A 93 -6.74 -6.14 35.42
N ASN A 94 -6.20 -5.33 34.54
CA ASN A 94 -5.47 -5.80 33.40
C ASN A 94 -4.01 -6.12 33.78
N PRO A 95 -3.42 -7.26 33.36
CA PRO A 95 -2.03 -7.61 33.66
C PRO A 95 -1.01 -6.60 33.10
N ASP A 96 -1.37 -5.87 32.03
CA ASP A 96 -0.53 -4.85 31.40
C ASP A 96 -0.72 -3.43 31.99
N ALA A 97 -1.49 -3.32 33.10
CA ALA A 97 -1.71 -2.04 33.77
C ALA A 97 -0.45 -1.55 34.48
N ASP A 98 -0.21 -0.23 34.39
CA ASP A 98 0.84 0.44 35.15
C ASP A 98 0.50 0.49 36.67
N ALA A 99 1.42 1.02 37.47
CA ALA A 99 1.23 1.17 38.95
C ALA A 99 0.04 2.07 39.32
N LYS A 100 -0.53 2.83 38.38
CA LYS A 100 -1.69 3.68 38.53
C LYS A 100 -2.98 3.07 37.98
N GLY A 101 -2.90 1.86 37.44
CA GLY A 101 -4.03 1.15 36.86
C GLY A 101 -4.38 1.56 35.42
N TYR A 102 -3.48 2.20 34.69
CA TYR A 102 -3.67 2.55 33.28
C TYR A 102 -2.97 1.58 32.34
N VAL A 103 -3.64 1.24 31.26
CA VAL A 103 -3.11 0.42 30.15
C VAL A 103 -2.95 1.31 28.91
N ALA A 104 -1.81 1.18 28.26
CA ALA A 104 -1.53 1.88 27.01
C ALA A 104 -2.05 1.06 25.82
N TYR A 105 -2.98 1.62 25.05
CA TYR A 105 -3.51 1.05 23.81
C TYR A 105 -2.96 1.77 22.59
N PRO A 106 -2.83 1.08 21.45
CA PRO A 106 -2.49 1.71 20.19
C PRO A 106 -3.45 2.86 19.84
N ALA A 107 -2.92 3.95 19.27
CA ALA A 107 -3.73 5.05 18.75
C ALA A 107 -4.33 4.69 17.38
N ILE A 108 -5.08 3.61 17.30
CA ILE A 108 -5.70 3.08 16.08
C ILE A 108 -7.22 3.18 16.21
N ASN A 109 -7.86 3.70 15.16
CA ASN A 109 -9.31 3.62 15.03
C ASN A 109 -9.66 2.46 14.07
N PRO A 110 -10.23 1.35 14.56
CA PRO A 110 -10.54 0.19 13.71
C PRO A 110 -11.47 0.51 12.54
N VAL A 111 -12.41 1.46 12.73
CA VAL A 111 -13.34 1.86 11.67
C VAL A 111 -12.60 2.56 10.53
N SER A 112 -11.66 3.43 10.86
CA SER A 112 -10.82 4.11 9.88
C SER A 112 -9.96 3.12 9.10
N GLU A 113 -9.31 2.18 9.79
CA GLU A 113 -8.51 1.14 9.15
C GLU A 113 -9.37 0.22 8.23
N MET A 114 -10.62 -0.07 8.61
CA MET A 114 -11.54 -0.81 7.72
C MET A 114 -11.87 -0.04 6.45
N VAL A 115 -12.06 1.28 6.53
CA VAL A 115 -12.30 2.12 5.35
C VAL A 115 -11.05 2.14 4.47
N ASP A 116 -9.87 2.33 5.05
CA ASP A 116 -8.60 2.32 4.31
C ASP A 116 -8.35 0.97 3.62
N LEU A 117 -8.70 -0.14 4.28
CA LEU A 117 -8.61 -1.48 3.69
C LEU A 117 -9.60 -1.65 2.52
N MET A 118 -10.81 -1.14 2.64
CA MET A 118 -11.80 -1.16 1.55
C MET A 118 -11.33 -0.32 0.36
N ASP A 119 -10.72 0.82 0.61
CA ASP A 119 -10.20 1.69 -0.45
C ASP A 119 -9.00 1.05 -1.17
N ALA A 120 -8.06 0.45 -0.43
CA ALA A 120 -6.96 -0.31 -1.01
C ALA A 120 -7.45 -1.49 -1.88
N THR A 121 -8.45 -2.24 -1.41
CA THR A 121 -9.03 -3.36 -2.18
C THR A 121 -9.76 -2.88 -3.43
N ARG A 122 -10.47 -1.76 -3.39
CA ARG A 122 -11.09 -1.14 -4.57
C ARG A 122 -10.06 -0.68 -5.59
N ALA A 123 -9.01 0.01 -5.13
CA ALA A 123 -7.92 0.46 -6.00
C ALA A 123 -7.21 -0.72 -6.66
N TYR A 124 -6.98 -1.81 -5.91
CA TYR A 124 -6.46 -3.07 -6.45
C TYR A 124 -7.36 -3.62 -7.56
N GLN A 125 -8.67 -3.73 -7.33
CA GLN A 125 -9.64 -4.24 -8.31
C GLN A 125 -9.70 -3.39 -9.58
N LEU A 126 -9.64 -2.07 -9.46
CA LEU A 126 -9.62 -1.15 -10.60
C LEU A 126 -8.37 -1.37 -11.47
N ASN A 127 -7.20 -1.48 -10.87
CA ASN A 127 -5.95 -1.74 -11.58
C ASN A 127 -5.94 -3.14 -12.24
N ALA A 128 -6.47 -4.16 -11.57
CA ALA A 128 -6.63 -5.50 -12.15
C ALA A 128 -7.58 -5.49 -13.37
N SER A 129 -8.67 -4.73 -13.29
CA SER A 129 -9.61 -4.55 -14.40
C SER A 129 -8.96 -3.81 -15.57
N ALA A 130 -8.14 -2.79 -15.29
CA ALA A 130 -7.39 -2.06 -16.32
C ALA A 130 -6.41 -2.98 -17.08
N ILE A 131 -5.68 -3.86 -16.37
CA ILE A 131 -4.80 -4.85 -17.00
C ILE A 131 -5.60 -5.84 -17.86
N SER A 132 -6.76 -6.30 -17.37
CA SER A 132 -7.62 -7.21 -18.13
C SER A 132 -8.13 -6.56 -19.41
N ALA A 133 -8.57 -5.30 -19.35
CA ALA A 133 -8.99 -4.54 -20.52
C ALA A 133 -7.84 -4.33 -21.53
N ALA A 134 -6.65 -4.00 -21.05
CA ALA A 134 -5.47 -3.87 -21.90
C ALA A 134 -5.13 -5.19 -22.61
N LYS A 135 -5.19 -6.32 -21.89
CA LYS A 135 -4.99 -7.66 -22.47
C LYS A 135 -6.01 -7.98 -23.56
N GLN A 136 -7.29 -7.65 -23.35
CA GLN A 136 -8.34 -7.84 -24.34
C GLN A 136 -8.08 -7.01 -25.61
N MET A 137 -7.70 -5.74 -25.47
CA MET A 137 -7.33 -4.90 -26.62
C MET A 137 -6.17 -5.48 -27.44
N VAL A 138 -5.17 -6.08 -26.78
CA VAL A 138 -4.08 -6.77 -27.50
C VAL A 138 -4.62 -7.99 -28.26
N GLN A 139 -5.45 -8.80 -27.63
CA GLN A 139 -6.02 -10.00 -28.27
C GLN A 139 -6.88 -9.65 -29.47
N GLU A 140 -7.76 -8.66 -29.36
CA GLU A 140 -8.58 -8.18 -30.49
C GLU A 140 -7.72 -7.64 -31.63
N SER A 141 -6.65 -6.90 -31.32
CA SER A 141 -5.72 -6.40 -32.34
C SER A 141 -5.00 -7.54 -33.08
N LEU A 142 -4.62 -8.62 -32.36
CA LEU A 142 -4.00 -9.80 -32.96
C LEU A 142 -5.00 -10.60 -33.80
N ASP A 143 -6.26 -10.67 -33.42
CA ASP A 143 -7.29 -11.39 -34.17
C ASP A 143 -7.65 -10.67 -35.46
N ILE A 144 -7.66 -9.33 -35.46
CA ILE A 144 -7.79 -8.54 -36.71
C ILE A 144 -6.65 -8.84 -37.70
N LEU A 145 -5.43 -8.97 -37.20
CA LEU A 145 -4.27 -9.28 -38.05
C LEU A 145 -4.30 -10.71 -38.60
N LYS A 146 -4.99 -11.65 -37.97
CA LYS A 146 -5.12 -13.04 -38.47
C LYS A 146 -6.23 -13.21 -39.51
N THR A 147 -7.20 -12.27 -39.54
CA THR A 147 -8.34 -12.31 -40.44
C THR A 147 -8.09 -11.57 -41.77
N THR A 148 -6.92 -10.97 -41.92
CA THR A 148 -6.46 -10.31 -43.16
C THR A 148 -5.39 -11.16 -43.85
#